data_c17df517638c968da67b4633bb56fe8a
#
_entry.id   c17df517638c968da67b4633bb56fe8a
#
_cell.length_a   1.000
_cell.length_b   1.000
_cell.length_c   1.000
_cell.angle_alpha   90.00
_cell.angle_beta   90.00
_cell.angle_gamma   90.00
#
_symmetry.space_group_name_H-M   'P 1'
#
loop_
_entity.id
_entity.type
_entity.pdbx_description
1 polymer ?
#
loop_
_entity_poly.entity_id
_entity_poly.type
_entity_poly.pdbx_seq_one_letter_code
_entity_poly.pdbx_strand_id
1 'polypeptide(L)'
;MKNILITGASQGIGKATAIEAAKAQMFVGINYNQNSKAAEQCLKLVRDSGGDGIILQCDVAINKSVKDMFNKFLDKAGTIDGVFNNAGITGPISPIQDLSPDDLKIVVDTNI
;
A
#
# COMPACT_ATOMS: atom_id res chain seq x y z
N MET A 1 -1.03 6.80 14.62
CA MET A 1 -0.27 6.62 13.35
C MET A 1 -1.24 6.35 12.23
N LYS A 2 -1.11 7.05 11.14
CA LYS A 2 -1.93 6.78 9.96
C LYS A 2 -1.34 5.64 9.15
N ASN A 3 -2.21 4.90 8.48
CA ASN A 3 -1.85 3.71 7.72
C ASN A 3 -2.19 3.92 6.25
N ILE A 4 -1.21 3.77 5.38
CA ILE A 4 -1.38 3.94 3.94
C ILE A 4 -0.90 2.70 3.19
N LEU A 5 -1.70 2.25 2.23
CA LEU A 5 -1.33 1.15 1.35
C LEU A 5 -0.97 1.71 -0.02
N ILE A 6 0.21 1.35 -0.53
CA ILE A 6 0.70 1.85 -1.80
C ILE A 6 0.92 0.67 -2.75
N THR A 7 0.20 0.65 -3.86
CA THR A 7 0.39 -0.38 -4.87
C THR A 7 1.59 -0.03 -5.75
N GLY A 8 2.35 -1.05 -6.16
CA GLY A 8 3.54 -0.84 -6.98
C GLY A 8 4.61 -0.01 -6.29
N ALA A 9 4.77 -0.16 -4.97
CA ALA A 9 5.63 0.70 -4.16
C ALA A 9 7.11 0.32 -4.18
N SER A 10 7.48 -0.79 -4.80
CA SER A 10 8.86 -1.27 -4.75
C SER A 10 9.82 -0.42 -5.60
N GLN A 11 9.32 0.41 -6.50
CA GLN A 11 10.15 1.25 -7.36
C GLN A 11 9.38 2.46 -7.88
N GLY A 12 10.09 3.40 -8.47
CA GLY A 12 9.51 4.57 -9.12
C GLY A 12 8.76 5.49 -8.18
N ILE A 13 7.64 6.01 -8.66
CA ILE A 13 6.81 6.97 -7.92
C ILE A 13 6.21 6.34 -6.66
N GLY A 14 5.82 5.07 -6.73
CA GLY A 14 5.30 4.36 -5.57
C GLY A 14 6.32 4.30 -4.44
N LYS A 15 7.58 4.00 -4.77
CA LYS A 15 8.66 3.99 -3.78
C LYS A 15 8.89 5.38 -3.18
N ALA A 16 8.92 6.42 -4.02
CA ALA A 16 9.08 7.78 -3.55
C ALA A 16 7.94 8.19 -2.61
N THR A 17 6.71 7.82 -2.94
CA THR A 17 5.54 8.09 -2.11
C THR A 17 5.63 7.36 -0.77
N ALA A 18 6.11 6.11 -0.77
CA ALA A 18 6.29 5.34 0.45
C ALA A 18 7.29 6.03 1.40
N ILE A 19 8.39 6.54 0.85
CA ILE A 19 9.40 7.24 1.63
C ILE A 19 8.84 8.55 2.21
N GLU A 20 8.08 9.31 1.43
CA GLU A 20 7.43 10.53 1.91
C GLU A 20 6.42 10.25 3.02
N ALA A 21 5.62 9.17 2.86
CA ALA A 21 4.69 8.75 3.91
C ALA A 21 5.44 8.38 5.19
N ALA A 22 6.58 7.71 5.04
CA ALA A 22 7.42 7.34 6.19
C ALA A 22 7.97 8.56 6.92
N LYS A 23 8.36 9.61 6.19
CA LYS A 23 8.81 10.87 6.80
C LYS A 23 7.70 11.52 7.63
N ALA A 24 6.45 11.27 7.26
CA ALA A 24 5.28 11.70 8.03
C ALA A 24 4.91 10.71 9.14
N GLN A 25 5.76 9.73 9.41
CA GLN A 25 5.60 8.71 10.46
C GLN A 25 4.38 7.82 10.26
N MET A 26 4.06 7.51 9.01
CA MET A 26 2.97 6.60 8.69
C MET A 26 3.42 5.15 8.71
N PHE A 27 2.45 4.24 8.89
CA PHE A 27 2.63 2.81 8.65
C PHE A 27 2.29 2.52 7.19
N VAL A 28 3.23 1.95 6.44
CA VAL A 28 3.13 1.85 4.99
C VAL A 28 3.02 0.39 4.54
N GLY A 29 1.96 0.07 3.83
CA GLY A 29 1.86 -1.18 3.10
C GLY A 29 2.55 -1.03 1.75
N ILE A 30 3.57 -1.83 1.51
CA ILE A 30 4.40 -1.78 0.31
C ILE A 30 4.04 -2.96 -0.56
N ASN A 31 3.21 -2.73 -1.56
CA ASN A 31 2.83 -3.78 -2.49
C ASN A 31 3.89 -3.99 -3.56
N TYR A 32 4.16 -5.23 -3.87
CA TYR A 32 5.01 -5.63 -4.99
C TYR A 32 4.43 -6.88 -5.65
N ASN A 33 4.78 -7.11 -6.91
CA ASN A 33 4.35 -8.32 -7.62
C ASN A 33 5.44 -9.40 -7.59
N GLN A 34 6.60 -9.14 -8.17
CA GLN A 34 7.63 -10.16 -8.34
C GLN A 34 8.97 -9.83 -7.67
N ASN A 35 9.29 -8.56 -7.50
CA ASN A 35 10.60 -8.16 -7.02
C ASN A 35 10.59 -7.94 -5.50
N SER A 36 10.72 -9.05 -4.76
CA SER A 36 10.73 -8.99 -3.30
C SER A 36 11.94 -8.25 -2.74
N LYS A 37 13.09 -8.33 -3.41
CA LYS A 37 14.28 -7.60 -2.95
C LYS A 37 14.09 -6.10 -3.02
N ALA A 38 13.48 -5.59 -4.08
CA ALA A 38 13.19 -4.18 -4.19
C ALA A 38 12.19 -3.73 -3.13
N ALA A 39 11.19 -4.57 -2.83
CA ALA A 39 10.24 -4.28 -1.76
C ALA A 39 10.90 -4.25 -0.39
N GLU A 40 11.80 -5.18 -0.12
CA GLU A 40 12.55 -5.20 1.15
C GLU A 40 13.44 -3.97 1.30
N GLN A 41 14.09 -3.55 0.22
CA GLN A 41 14.90 -2.33 0.20
C GLN A 41 14.03 -1.10 0.46
N CYS A 42 12.83 -1.04 -0.15
CA CYS A 42 11.89 0.03 0.10
C CYS A 42 11.46 0.07 1.56
N LEU A 43 11.18 -1.08 2.15
CA LEU A 43 10.82 -1.16 3.57
C LEU A 43 11.95 -0.65 4.47
N LYS A 44 13.19 -0.99 4.14
CA LYS A 44 14.34 -0.48 4.90
C LYS A 44 14.39 1.05 4.83
N LEU A 45 14.22 1.62 3.64
CA LEU A 45 14.22 3.07 3.47
C LEU A 45 13.05 3.73 4.22
N VAL A 46 11.89 3.09 4.25
CA VAL A 46 10.73 3.55 5.01
C VAL A 46 11.07 3.62 6.50
N ARG A 47 11.68 2.57 7.04
CA ARG A 47 12.09 2.54 8.45
C ARG A 47 13.17 3.57 8.74
N ASP A 48 14.15 3.70 7.87
CA ASP A 48 15.23 4.68 8.01
C ASP A 48 14.70 6.12 7.94
N SER A 49 13.56 6.33 7.30
CA SER A 49 12.95 7.65 7.16
C SER A 49 12.01 8.02 8.31
N GLY A 50 11.85 7.15 9.29
CA GLY A 50 11.06 7.44 10.49
C GLY A 50 9.70 6.78 10.54
N GLY A 51 9.30 6.03 9.51
CA GLY A 51 8.07 5.26 9.50
C GLY A 51 8.29 3.79 9.81
N ASP A 52 7.29 3.01 9.52
CA ASP A 52 7.35 1.55 9.56
C ASP A 52 6.42 1.01 8.49
N GLY A 53 6.44 -0.28 8.29
CA GLY A 53 5.59 -0.85 7.25
C GLY A 53 5.68 -2.36 7.15
N ILE A 54 5.06 -2.84 6.09
CA ILE A 54 5.00 -4.26 5.76
C ILE A 54 5.05 -4.40 4.24
N ILE A 55 5.74 -5.41 3.74
CA ILE A 55 5.70 -5.73 2.31
C ILE A 55 4.56 -6.71 2.05
N LEU A 56 3.88 -6.52 0.92
CA LEU A 56 2.68 -7.28 0.56
C LEU A 56 2.78 -7.73 -0.88
N GLN A 57 2.97 -9.03 -1.09
CA GLN A 57 3.00 -9.59 -2.43
C GLN A 57 1.58 -9.67 -2.97
N CYS A 58 1.35 -9.14 -4.16
CA CYS A 58 0.06 -9.19 -4.81
C CYS A 58 0.20 -8.84 -6.29
N ASP A 59 -0.44 -9.64 -7.15
CA ASP A 59 -0.68 -9.26 -8.53
C ASP A 59 -1.98 -8.45 -8.57
N VAL A 60 -1.85 -7.15 -8.78
CA VAL A 60 -3.00 -6.23 -8.75
C VAL A 60 -4.00 -6.45 -9.90
N ALA A 61 -3.63 -7.26 -10.89
CA ALA A 61 -4.54 -7.64 -11.96
C ALA A 61 -5.55 -8.71 -11.52
N ILE A 62 -5.35 -9.35 -10.36
CA ILE A 62 -6.18 -10.44 -9.86
C ILE A 62 -6.97 -9.96 -8.64
N ASN A 63 -8.29 -9.82 -8.79
CA ASN A 63 -9.16 -9.29 -7.74
C ASN A 63 -9.04 -10.02 -6.40
N LYS A 64 -8.97 -11.36 -6.43
CA LYS A 64 -8.84 -12.13 -5.20
C LYS A 64 -7.53 -11.81 -4.48
N SER A 65 -6.45 -11.68 -5.24
CA SER A 65 -5.14 -11.36 -4.69
C SER A 65 -5.15 -9.96 -4.05
N VAL A 66 -5.82 -9.01 -4.68
CA VAL A 66 -5.97 -7.65 -4.14
C VAL A 66 -6.74 -7.68 -2.83
N LYS A 67 -7.84 -8.42 -2.78
CA LYS A 67 -8.64 -8.55 -1.56
C LYS A 67 -7.82 -9.15 -0.42
N ASP A 68 -7.07 -10.21 -0.70
CA ASP A 68 -6.20 -10.85 0.29
C ASP A 68 -5.13 -9.88 0.80
N MET A 69 -4.56 -9.06 -0.09
CA MET A 69 -3.59 -8.05 0.28
C MET A 69 -4.18 -7.02 1.25
N PHE A 70 -5.37 -6.50 0.94
CA PHE A 70 -6.05 -5.55 1.83
C PHE A 70 -6.34 -6.17 3.19
N ASN A 71 -6.79 -7.42 3.22
CA ASN A 71 -7.06 -8.11 4.47
C ASN A 71 -5.80 -8.31 5.30
N LYS A 72 -4.69 -8.68 4.69
CA LYS A 72 -3.40 -8.81 5.39
C LYS A 72 -2.95 -7.48 5.96
N PHE A 73 -3.11 -6.41 5.20
CA PHE A 73 -2.74 -5.08 5.67
C PHE A 73 -3.62 -4.67 6.86
N LEU A 74 -4.92 -4.89 6.77
CA LEU A 74 -5.85 -4.58 7.86
C LEU A 74 -5.54 -5.39 9.12
N ASP A 75 -5.19 -6.68 8.96
CA ASP A 75 -4.84 -7.52 10.11
C ASP A 75 -3.61 -6.97 10.85
N LYS A 76 -2.67 -6.39 10.12
CA LYS A 76 -1.45 -5.85 10.72
C LYS A 76 -1.62 -4.42 11.23
N ALA A 77 -2.28 -3.59 10.45
CA ALA A 77 -2.38 -2.15 10.74
C ALA A 77 -3.63 -1.78 11.55
N GLY A 78 -4.67 -2.57 11.44
CA GLY A 78 -5.95 -2.32 12.10
C GLY A 78 -6.90 -1.44 11.28
N THR A 79 -6.40 -0.47 10.56
CA THR A 79 -7.19 0.43 9.73
C THR A 79 -6.44 0.76 8.45
N ILE A 80 -7.15 1.29 7.46
CA ILE A 80 -6.56 1.89 6.26
C ILE A 80 -7.05 3.32 6.17
N ASP A 81 -6.14 4.27 6.32
CA ASP A 81 -6.46 5.69 6.22
C ASP A 81 -6.37 6.20 4.79
N GLY A 82 -5.58 5.56 3.96
CA GLY A 82 -5.45 5.93 2.56
C GLY A 82 -4.91 4.81 1.70
N VAL A 83 -5.19 4.90 0.40
CA VAL A 83 -4.65 4.01 -0.63
C VAL A 83 -4.09 4.86 -1.75
N PHE A 84 -2.82 4.65 -2.08
CA PHE A 84 -2.20 5.27 -3.25
C PHE A 84 -2.11 4.21 -4.35
N ASN A 85 -2.96 4.33 -5.36
CA ASN A 85 -3.03 3.34 -6.44
C ASN A 85 -2.05 3.67 -7.55
N ASN A 86 -0.79 3.33 -7.35
CA ASN A 86 0.29 3.59 -8.31
C ASN A 86 0.39 2.52 -9.39
N ALA A 87 -0.04 1.30 -9.11
CA ALA A 87 0.08 0.18 -10.05
C ALA A 87 -0.98 0.18 -11.14
N GLY A 88 -1.86 1.17 -11.18
CA GLY A 88 -2.86 1.28 -12.24
C GLY A 88 -3.92 0.19 -12.19
N ILE A 89 -4.44 -0.13 -11.01
CA ILE A 89 -5.54 -1.08 -10.87
C ILE A 89 -6.74 -0.52 -11.65
N THR A 90 -7.21 -1.29 -12.63
CA THR A 90 -8.33 -0.87 -13.49
C THR A 90 -9.66 -1.38 -12.93
N GLY A 91 -10.72 -0.58 -13.11
CA GLY A 91 -12.06 -0.92 -12.66
C GLY A 91 -12.26 -0.66 -11.16
N PRO A 92 -13.45 -1.00 -10.64
CA PRO A 92 -13.71 -0.81 -9.22
C PRO A 92 -12.80 -1.70 -8.38
N ILE A 93 -12.19 -1.12 -7.35
CA ILE A 93 -11.35 -1.85 -6.43
C ILE A 93 -12.29 -2.49 -5.41
N SER A 94 -12.71 -3.72 -5.69
CA SER A 94 -13.71 -4.41 -4.89
C SER A 94 -13.38 -4.49 -3.39
N PRO A 95 -12.12 -4.75 -2.99
CA PRO A 95 -11.81 -4.79 -1.56
C PRO A 95 -12.06 -3.46 -0.85
N ILE A 96 -11.85 -2.34 -1.54
CA ILE A 96 -12.11 -1.01 -0.97
C ILE A 96 -13.61 -0.80 -0.80
N GLN A 97 -14.40 -1.27 -1.75
CA GLN A 97 -15.86 -1.16 -1.67
C GLN A 97 -16.46 -1.97 -0.54
N ASP A 98 -15.79 -3.05 -0.15
CA ASP A 98 -16.24 -3.93 0.95
C ASP A 98 -15.87 -3.38 2.32
N LEU A 99 -15.03 -2.33 2.39
CA LEU A 99 -14.66 -1.70 3.64
C LEU A 99 -15.75 -0.73 4.07
N SER A 100 -15.94 -0.59 5.38
CA SER A 100 -16.89 0.39 5.87
C SER A 100 -16.36 1.80 5.58
N PRO A 101 -17.25 2.79 5.38
CA PRO A 101 -16.81 4.17 5.17
C PRO A 101 -15.98 4.74 6.33
N ASP A 102 -16.14 4.20 7.52
CA ASP A 102 -15.37 4.63 8.68
C ASP A 102 -13.95 4.10 8.67
N ASP A 103 -13.72 2.98 7.97
CA ASP A 103 -12.41 2.35 7.89
C ASP A 103 -11.54 2.92 6.76
N LEU A 104 -12.17 3.49 5.74
CA LEU A 104 -11.46 4.02 4.57
C LEU A 104 -11.74 5.51 4.42
N LYS A 105 -10.77 6.34 4.80
CA LYS A 105 -10.95 7.79 4.79
C LYS A 105 -10.48 8.46 3.52
N ILE A 106 -9.42 7.95 2.91
CA ILE A 106 -8.78 8.58 1.75
C ILE A 106 -8.47 7.52 0.72
N VAL A 107 -8.96 7.73 -0.48
CA VAL A 107 -8.53 6.94 -1.64
C VAL A 107 -7.90 7.91 -2.63
N VAL A 108 -6.64 7.68 -2.95
CA VAL A 108 -5.93 8.45 -3.95
C VAL A 108 -5.74 7.55 -5.15
N ASP A 109 -6.41 7.86 -6.23
CA ASP A 109 -6.28 7.12 -7.48
C ASP A 109 -5.40 7.94 -8.42
N THR A 110 -4.17 7.51 -8.56
CA THR A 110 -3.22 8.12 -9.48
C THR A 110 -2.84 7.09 -10.53
N ASN A 111 -3.44 7.19 -11.67
CA ASN A 111 -3.10 6.34 -12.81
C ASN A 111 -1.93 6.98 -13.56
N ILE A 112 -0.80 6.33 -13.44
CA ILE A 112 0.42 6.79 -14.08
C ILE A 112 0.83 5.81 -15.15
#